data_15df1b07a0a669d3847b91627381799a
#
_entry.id   15df1b07a0a669d3847b91627381799a
#
_cell.length_a   1.000
_cell.length_b   1.000
_cell.length_c   1.000
_cell.angle_alpha   90.00
_cell.angle_beta   90.00
_cell.angle_gamma   90.00
#
_symmetry.space_group_name_H-M   'P 1'
#
loop_
_entity.id
_entity.type
_entity.pdbx_description
1 polymer ?
#
loop_
_entity_poly.entity_id
_entity_poly.type
_entity_poly.pdbx_seq_one_letter_code
_entity_poly.pdbx_strand_id
1 'polypeptide(L)'
;MIRDITIGQYYPVKSRIHSLDPRVKIVCTLLFLVSLFIQSSFLGYVIATLFLGTVIHMSKVPLKYIVKGLKPIVILLMFTVVMNLFLTRGGEVLLHFWIFTITEEGVRTSVFMALRLMHLVAGSSLMTFTTSPNGLMDGMEKLLSPLNKLHLPVHEVAMIMSIALRFIPILLEETDKIMKAQIARGADFESGNIIQRAKAMIPILVPLFVSAFRRANDLAMAMEARCYHGGEGRTRMKPLKYKGRDKAAYLITIIYVAGVFVLGKFVPFRVWIF
;
A
#
# COMPACT_ATOMS: atom_id res chain seq x y z
N MET A 1 -11.08 -3.65 21.51
CA MET A 1 -10.03 -2.88 20.82
C MET A 1 -9.24 -3.67 19.75
N ILE A 2 -9.06 -4.97 19.86
CA ILE A 2 -8.23 -5.77 18.89
C ILE A 2 -9.05 -6.25 17.68
N ARG A 3 -10.37 -6.18 17.70
CA ARG A 3 -11.28 -6.67 16.63
C ARG A 3 -11.25 -5.88 15.32
N ASP A 4 -10.68 -4.69 15.31
CA ASP A 4 -10.68 -3.80 14.12
C ASP A 4 -9.40 -3.88 13.28
N ILE A 5 -8.49 -4.82 13.60
CA ILE A 5 -7.30 -5.05 12.78
C ILE A 5 -7.72 -5.89 11.57
N THR A 6 -8.23 -5.24 10.54
CA THR A 6 -8.43 -5.86 9.23
C THR A 6 -7.06 -6.07 8.57
N ILE A 7 -6.57 -7.31 8.65
CA ILE A 7 -5.34 -7.72 7.98
C ILE A 7 -5.59 -7.74 6.48
N GLY A 8 -5.14 -6.66 5.81
CA GLY A 8 -5.33 -6.46 4.38
C GLY A 8 -6.73 -5.94 4.03
N GLN A 9 -6.78 -4.75 3.46
CA GLN A 9 -8.03 -4.12 3.00
C GLN A 9 -8.49 -4.72 1.65
N TYR A 10 -8.24 -6.03 1.42
CA TYR A 10 -8.67 -6.68 0.19
C TYR A 10 -10.19 -6.74 0.08
N TYR A 11 -10.73 -6.25 -1.03
CA TYR A 11 -12.17 -6.26 -1.32
C TYR A 11 -12.50 -7.41 -2.28
N PRO A 12 -13.12 -8.50 -1.83
CA PRO A 12 -13.30 -9.73 -2.62
C PRO A 12 -14.44 -9.59 -3.64
N VAL A 13 -14.15 -9.00 -4.81
CA VAL A 13 -15.08 -8.88 -5.93
C VAL A 13 -14.48 -9.46 -7.20
N LYS A 14 -15.30 -10.14 -7.99
CA LYS A 14 -14.89 -10.61 -9.32
C LYS A 14 -14.91 -9.46 -10.31
N SER A 15 -13.72 -8.93 -10.66
CA SER A 15 -13.56 -7.91 -11.70
C SER A 15 -12.37 -8.23 -12.62
N ARG A 16 -12.28 -7.50 -13.74
CA ARG A 16 -11.15 -7.64 -14.66
C ARG A 16 -9.83 -7.33 -13.97
N ILE A 17 -9.78 -6.30 -13.13
CA ILE A 17 -8.59 -5.90 -12.39
C ILE A 17 -8.19 -6.93 -11.33
N HIS A 18 -9.16 -7.47 -10.56
CA HIS A 18 -8.88 -8.51 -9.56
C HIS A 18 -8.26 -9.77 -10.19
N SER A 19 -8.64 -10.06 -11.43
CA SER A 19 -8.20 -11.25 -12.15
C SER A 19 -6.83 -11.13 -12.83
N LEU A 20 -6.17 -9.95 -12.76
CA LEU A 20 -4.80 -9.74 -13.26
C LEU A 20 -3.77 -10.42 -12.35
N ASP A 21 -2.63 -10.77 -12.95
CA ASP A 21 -1.48 -11.29 -12.19
C ASP A 21 -0.97 -10.24 -11.19
N PRO A 22 -0.68 -10.62 -9.92
CA PRO A 22 -0.17 -9.69 -8.92
C PRO A 22 1.09 -8.92 -9.34
N ARG A 23 1.97 -9.54 -10.12
CA ARG A 23 3.18 -8.89 -10.65
C ARG A 23 2.84 -7.70 -11.53
N VAL A 24 1.82 -7.87 -12.40
CA VAL A 24 1.36 -6.80 -13.30
C VAL A 24 0.80 -5.64 -12.49
N LYS A 25 -0.01 -5.93 -11.47
CA LYS A 25 -0.58 -4.89 -10.60
C LYS A 25 0.49 -4.09 -9.89
N ILE A 26 1.50 -4.77 -9.32
CA ILE A 26 2.61 -4.10 -8.63
C ILE A 26 3.36 -3.18 -9.59
N VAL A 27 3.78 -3.70 -10.76
CA VAL A 27 4.56 -2.94 -11.73
C VAL A 27 3.75 -1.79 -12.32
N CYS A 28 2.49 -2.03 -12.73
CA CYS A 28 1.62 -0.98 -13.29
C CYS A 28 1.32 0.11 -12.27
N THR A 29 1.07 -0.25 -11.00
CA THR A 29 0.89 0.75 -9.94
C THR A 29 2.17 1.56 -9.73
N LEU A 30 3.33 0.91 -9.68
CA LEU A 30 4.60 1.60 -9.50
C LEU A 30 4.89 2.55 -10.66
N LEU A 31 4.66 2.13 -11.90
CA LEU A 31 4.78 2.98 -13.09
C LEU A 31 3.81 4.17 -13.04
N PHE A 32 2.56 3.94 -12.60
CA PHE A 32 1.59 5.01 -12.39
C PHE A 32 2.09 6.00 -11.33
N LEU A 33 2.56 5.53 -10.16
CA LEU A 33 3.08 6.40 -9.11
C LEU A 33 4.28 7.22 -9.59
N VAL A 34 5.24 6.60 -10.29
CA VAL A 34 6.40 7.29 -10.86
C VAL A 34 5.96 8.34 -11.87
N SER A 35 4.97 8.05 -12.72
CA SER A 35 4.46 9.02 -13.71
C SER A 35 3.93 10.30 -13.08
N LEU A 36 3.36 10.24 -11.86
CA LEU A 36 2.86 11.42 -11.14
C LEU A 36 3.98 12.38 -10.70
N PHE A 37 5.20 11.88 -10.51
CA PHE A 37 6.36 12.73 -10.18
C PHE A 37 6.95 13.41 -11.40
N ILE A 38 6.85 12.78 -12.58
CA ILE A 38 7.30 13.35 -13.85
C ILE A 38 6.34 14.44 -14.33
N GLN A 39 5.10 14.38 -13.83
CA GLN A 39 4.00 15.24 -14.26
C GLN A 39 4.15 16.68 -13.75
N SER A 40 4.17 17.64 -14.66
CA SER A 40 4.23 19.09 -14.37
C SER A 40 3.11 19.88 -15.03
N SER A 41 2.21 19.23 -15.79
CA SER A 41 1.13 19.88 -16.55
C SER A 41 -0.24 19.54 -15.98
N PHE A 42 -1.16 20.51 -15.96
CA PHE A 42 -2.55 20.30 -15.55
C PHE A 42 -3.25 19.25 -16.45
N LEU A 43 -3.03 19.31 -17.77
CA LEU A 43 -3.60 18.34 -18.71
C LEU A 43 -3.20 16.90 -18.38
N GLY A 44 -1.97 16.71 -17.95
CA GLY A 44 -1.53 15.37 -17.55
C GLY A 44 -2.18 14.86 -16.27
N TYR A 45 -2.50 15.73 -15.30
CA TYR A 45 -3.31 15.32 -14.15
C TYR A 45 -4.75 14.98 -14.55
N VAL A 46 -5.33 15.64 -15.55
CA VAL A 46 -6.63 15.27 -16.13
C VAL A 46 -6.54 13.84 -16.70
N ILE A 47 -5.51 13.55 -17.49
CA ILE A 47 -5.30 12.21 -18.06
C ILE A 47 -5.06 11.18 -16.95
N ALA A 48 -4.27 11.50 -15.92
CA ALA A 48 -4.06 10.62 -14.77
C ALA A 48 -5.36 10.33 -14.02
N THR A 49 -6.22 11.35 -13.86
CA THR A 49 -7.55 11.20 -13.24
C THR A 49 -8.46 10.31 -14.07
N LEU A 50 -8.49 10.50 -15.39
CA LEU A 50 -9.28 9.67 -16.31
C LEU A 50 -8.79 8.21 -16.31
N PHE A 51 -7.48 8.01 -16.35
CA PHE A 51 -6.87 6.69 -16.27
C PHE A 51 -7.23 5.99 -14.95
N LEU A 52 -6.97 6.65 -13.82
CA LEU A 52 -7.28 6.11 -12.51
C LEU A 52 -8.77 5.84 -12.34
N GLY A 53 -9.64 6.77 -12.77
CA GLY A 53 -11.09 6.62 -12.76
C GLY A 53 -11.57 5.42 -13.56
N THR A 54 -10.99 5.20 -14.75
CA THR A 54 -11.27 4.02 -15.57
C THR A 54 -10.88 2.72 -14.86
N VAL A 55 -9.68 2.68 -14.25
CA VAL A 55 -9.20 1.51 -13.51
C VAL A 55 -10.09 1.25 -12.28
N ILE A 56 -10.49 2.29 -11.55
CA ILE A 56 -11.42 2.19 -10.42
C ILE A 56 -12.76 1.62 -10.88
N HIS A 57 -13.33 2.15 -11.94
CA HIS A 57 -14.60 1.65 -12.50
C HIS A 57 -14.50 0.17 -12.90
N MET A 58 -13.42 -0.22 -13.61
CA MET A 58 -13.17 -1.61 -13.98
C MET A 58 -12.88 -2.52 -12.78
N SER A 59 -12.42 -2.00 -11.66
CA SER A 59 -12.15 -2.76 -10.44
C SER A 59 -13.43 -3.14 -9.70
N LYS A 60 -14.54 -2.43 -9.92
CA LYS A 60 -15.81 -2.56 -9.18
C LYS A 60 -15.66 -2.33 -7.66
N VAL A 61 -14.60 -1.66 -7.24
CA VAL A 61 -14.43 -1.23 -5.85
C VAL A 61 -15.28 0.02 -5.64
N PRO A 62 -16.18 0.05 -4.63
CA PRO A 62 -16.98 1.24 -4.34
C PRO A 62 -16.09 2.44 -3.99
N LEU A 63 -16.35 3.59 -4.59
CA LEU A 63 -15.61 4.85 -4.35
C LEU A 63 -15.52 5.21 -2.86
N LYS A 64 -16.53 4.83 -2.08
CA LYS A 64 -16.56 5.04 -0.63
C LYS A 64 -15.32 4.49 0.10
N TYR A 65 -14.80 3.34 -0.34
CA TYR A 65 -13.59 2.74 0.26
C TYR A 65 -12.33 3.54 -0.09
N ILE A 66 -12.24 4.02 -1.33
CA ILE A 66 -11.11 4.84 -1.79
C ILE A 66 -11.10 6.18 -1.05
N VAL A 67 -12.26 6.84 -0.95
CA VAL A 67 -12.42 8.08 -0.19
C VAL A 67 -12.15 7.87 1.31
N LYS A 68 -12.57 6.74 1.88
CA LYS A 68 -12.24 6.39 3.27
C LYS A 68 -10.72 6.23 3.47
N GLY A 69 -10.01 5.71 2.45
CA GLY A 69 -8.54 5.63 2.45
C GLY A 69 -7.85 7.00 2.40
N LEU A 70 -8.50 8.02 1.82
CA LEU A 70 -7.98 9.39 1.81
C LEU A 70 -8.16 10.11 3.15
N LYS A 71 -9.16 9.74 3.96
CA LYS A 71 -9.52 10.44 5.21
C LYS A 71 -8.33 10.65 6.17
N PRO A 72 -7.45 9.68 6.46
CA PRO A 72 -6.31 9.87 7.34
C PRO A 72 -5.29 10.89 6.82
N ILE A 73 -5.25 11.07 5.48
CA ILE A 73 -4.26 11.90 4.80
C ILE A 73 -4.77 13.31 4.56
N VAL A 74 -6.06 13.57 4.75
CA VAL A 74 -6.66 14.91 4.59
C VAL A 74 -5.95 15.94 5.47
N ILE A 75 -5.58 15.60 6.69
CA ILE A 75 -4.86 16.51 7.60
C ILE A 75 -3.49 16.87 7.01
N LEU A 76 -2.73 15.86 6.56
CA LEU A 76 -1.43 16.07 5.92
C LEU A 76 -1.57 16.87 4.62
N LEU A 77 -2.61 16.57 3.83
CA LEU A 77 -2.90 17.28 2.58
C LEU A 77 -3.22 18.75 2.86
N MET A 78 -4.09 19.04 3.83
CA MET A 78 -4.37 20.43 4.23
C MET A 78 -3.10 21.14 4.71
N PHE A 79 -2.30 20.49 5.52
CA PHE A 79 -1.04 21.04 5.99
C PHE A 79 -0.09 21.38 4.83
N THR A 80 0.10 20.44 3.89
CA THR A 80 0.99 20.67 2.73
C THR A 80 0.47 21.76 1.81
N VAL A 81 -0.85 21.83 1.57
CA VAL A 81 -1.48 22.87 0.76
C VAL A 81 -1.24 24.25 1.41
N VAL A 82 -1.54 24.37 2.71
CA VAL A 82 -1.36 25.62 3.45
C VAL A 82 0.12 26.03 3.46
N MET A 83 1.03 25.10 3.72
CA MET A 83 2.47 25.40 3.71
C MET A 83 2.94 25.88 2.34
N ASN A 84 2.58 25.18 1.25
CA ASN A 84 2.99 25.60 -0.09
C ASN A 84 2.36 26.94 -0.50
N LEU A 85 1.12 27.19 -0.11
CA LEU A 85 0.43 28.45 -0.41
C LEU A 85 1.15 29.68 0.16
N PHE A 86 1.71 29.56 1.36
CA PHE A 86 2.33 30.68 2.07
C PHE A 86 3.86 30.70 1.98
N LEU A 87 4.52 29.56 1.81
CA LEU A 87 5.99 29.49 1.76
C LEU A 87 6.55 29.62 0.35
N THR A 88 5.78 29.23 -0.68
CA THR A 88 6.25 29.33 -2.05
C THR A 88 6.19 30.76 -2.51
N ARG A 89 7.34 31.36 -2.78
CA ARG A 89 7.49 32.71 -3.27
C ARG A 89 7.93 32.66 -4.74
N GLY A 90 7.12 33.20 -5.65
CA GLY A 90 7.42 33.26 -7.09
C GLY A 90 6.18 33.64 -7.90
N GLY A 91 6.39 34.23 -9.07
CA GLY A 91 5.31 34.74 -9.92
C GLY A 91 4.68 36.03 -9.42
N GLU A 92 3.51 36.39 -9.99
CA GLU A 92 2.78 37.58 -9.59
C GLU A 92 2.12 37.42 -8.23
N VAL A 93 2.09 38.50 -7.44
CA VAL A 93 1.43 38.53 -6.13
C VAL A 93 -0.07 38.70 -6.35
N LEU A 94 -0.86 37.67 -6.08
CA LEU A 94 -2.31 37.70 -6.23
C LEU A 94 -2.99 38.40 -5.05
N LEU A 95 -2.51 38.17 -3.82
CA LEU A 95 -3.05 38.75 -2.60
C LEU A 95 -1.91 39.01 -1.61
N HIS A 96 -1.86 40.26 -1.10
CA HIS A 96 -0.93 40.63 -0.03
C HIS A 96 -1.75 40.94 1.22
N PHE A 97 -1.63 40.09 2.23
CA PHE A 97 -2.30 40.28 3.50
C PHE A 97 -1.27 40.29 4.63
N TRP A 98 -0.85 41.47 5.02
CA TRP A 98 0.11 41.74 6.10
C TRP A 98 1.43 40.96 6.00
N ILE A 99 1.52 39.78 6.63
CA ILE A 99 2.71 38.90 6.62
C ILE A 99 2.61 37.83 5.53
N PHE A 100 1.40 37.51 5.07
CA PHE A 100 1.13 36.43 4.13
C PHE A 100 0.98 36.98 2.69
N THR A 101 1.84 36.49 1.80
CA THR A 101 1.75 36.78 0.37
C THR A 101 1.33 35.53 -0.37
N ILE A 102 0.16 35.57 -0.99
CA ILE A 102 -0.29 34.47 -1.86
C ILE A 102 0.17 34.83 -3.28
N THR A 103 1.01 33.96 -3.84
CA THR A 103 1.56 34.08 -5.18
C THR A 103 0.89 33.10 -6.14
N GLU A 104 0.90 33.39 -7.43
CA GLU A 104 0.41 32.49 -8.47
C GLU A 104 1.11 31.12 -8.40
N GLU A 105 2.42 31.12 -8.24
CA GLU A 105 3.23 29.91 -8.13
C GLU A 105 2.90 29.12 -6.85
N GLY A 106 2.57 29.80 -5.76
CA GLY A 106 2.13 29.19 -4.50
C GLY A 106 0.80 28.45 -4.65
N VAL A 107 -0.20 29.07 -5.28
CA VAL A 107 -1.50 28.45 -5.56
C VAL A 107 -1.33 27.24 -6.46
N ARG A 108 -0.58 27.39 -7.53
CA ARG A 108 -0.32 26.33 -8.50
C ARG A 108 0.38 25.12 -7.87
N THR A 109 1.45 25.36 -7.16
CA THR A 109 2.19 24.29 -6.46
C THR A 109 1.32 23.58 -5.44
N SER A 110 0.49 24.33 -4.71
CA SER A 110 -0.46 23.79 -3.73
C SER A 110 -1.47 22.85 -4.40
N VAL A 111 -2.07 23.27 -5.52
CA VAL A 111 -3.04 22.45 -6.27
C VAL A 111 -2.36 21.19 -6.83
N PHE A 112 -1.18 21.31 -7.42
CA PHE A 112 -0.47 20.16 -7.98
C PHE A 112 -0.02 19.17 -6.90
N MET A 113 0.43 19.65 -5.74
CA MET A 113 0.76 18.82 -4.61
C MET A 113 -0.48 18.09 -4.06
N ALA A 114 -1.61 18.78 -3.94
CA ALA A 114 -2.86 18.19 -3.51
C ALA A 114 -3.31 17.06 -4.48
N LEU A 115 -3.32 17.34 -5.78
CA LEU A 115 -3.67 16.37 -6.80
C LEU A 115 -2.70 15.17 -6.77
N ARG A 116 -1.40 15.42 -6.68
CA ARG A 116 -0.37 14.38 -6.60
C ARG A 116 -0.62 13.45 -5.42
N LEU A 117 -0.78 14.00 -4.21
CA LEU A 117 -1.02 13.20 -3.01
C LEU A 117 -2.33 12.39 -3.10
N MET A 118 -3.40 12.99 -3.61
CA MET A 118 -4.65 12.26 -3.81
C MET A 118 -4.50 11.08 -4.77
N HIS A 119 -3.81 11.27 -5.90
CA HIS A 119 -3.58 10.18 -6.86
C HIS A 119 -2.63 9.10 -6.33
N LEU A 120 -1.57 9.48 -5.60
CA LEU A 120 -0.65 8.54 -4.96
C LEU A 120 -1.40 7.61 -4.01
N VAL A 121 -2.25 8.18 -3.16
CA VAL A 121 -3.01 7.41 -2.17
C VAL A 121 -4.09 6.57 -2.84
N ALA A 122 -4.84 7.15 -3.79
CA ALA A 122 -5.90 6.42 -4.48
C ALA A 122 -5.33 5.25 -5.31
N GLY A 123 -4.20 5.46 -6.01
CA GLY A 123 -3.53 4.42 -6.80
C GLY A 123 -2.97 3.28 -5.94
N SER A 124 -2.27 3.59 -4.85
CA SER A 124 -1.75 2.58 -3.93
C SER A 124 -2.87 1.84 -3.18
N SER A 125 -3.91 2.54 -2.75
CA SER A 125 -5.09 1.93 -2.11
C SER A 125 -5.80 0.97 -3.06
N LEU A 126 -5.94 1.33 -4.33
CA LEU A 126 -6.57 0.47 -5.33
C LEU A 126 -5.81 -0.86 -5.51
N MET A 127 -4.48 -0.83 -5.50
CA MET A 127 -3.66 -2.04 -5.53
C MET A 127 -3.95 -2.93 -4.31
N THR A 128 -4.02 -2.32 -3.12
CA THR A 128 -4.30 -3.04 -1.86
C THR A 128 -5.72 -3.63 -1.85
N PHE A 129 -6.72 -2.91 -2.35
CA PHE A 129 -8.11 -3.42 -2.44
C PHE A 129 -8.26 -4.54 -3.47
N THR A 130 -7.45 -4.55 -4.52
CA THR A 130 -7.58 -5.52 -5.62
C THR A 130 -6.65 -6.72 -5.53
N THR A 131 -5.70 -6.73 -4.58
CA THR A 131 -4.72 -7.81 -4.44
C THR A 131 -4.70 -8.33 -3.01
N SER A 132 -4.85 -9.66 -2.85
CA SER A 132 -4.75 -10.26 -1.53
C SER A 132 -3.31 -10.18 -1.00
N PRO A 133 -3.09 -10.11 0.33
CA PRO A 133 -1.74 -10.08 0.92
C PRO A 133 -0.84 -11.23 0.44
N ASN A 134 -1.37 -12.46 0.39
CA ASN A 134 -0.62 -13.60 -0.11
C ASN A 134 -0.27 -13.45 -1.60
N GLY A 135 -1.22 -12.96 -2.42
CA GLY A 135 -0.96 -12.68 -3.83
C GLY A 135 0.10 -11.60 -4.03
N LEU A 136 0.10 -10.57 -3.17
CA LEU A 136 1.12 -9.51 -3.19
C LEU A 136 2.51 -10.10 -2.91
N MET A 137 2.62 -10.97 -1.88
CA MET A 137 3.88 -11.63 -1.53
C MET A 137 4.38 -12.53 -2.68
N ASP A 138 3.48 -13.32 -3.28
CA ASP A 138 3.82 -14.16 -4.44
C ASP A 138 4.31 -13.34 -5.63
N GLY A 139 3.68 -12.19 -5.87
CA GLY A 139 4.08 -11.23 -6.92
C GLY A 139 5.45 -10.63 -6.65
N MET A 140 5.68 -10.16 -5.41
CA MET A 140 6.96 -9.57 -5.00
C MET A 140 8.10 -10.58 -5.09
N GLU A 141 7.92 -11.81 -4.59
CA GLU A 141 8.94 -12.87 -4.68
C GLU A 141 9.38 -13.11 -6.13
N LYS A 142 8.41 -13.17 -7.06
CA LYS A 142 8.74 -13.37 -8.47
C LYS A 142 9.40 -12.15 -9.12
N LEU A 143 9.02 -10.94 -8.73
CA LEU A 143 9.64 -9.71 -9.23
C LEU A 143 11.06 -9.53 -8.67
N LEU A 144 11.28 -9.93 -7.42
CA LEU A 144 12.59 -9.83 -6.76
C LEU A 144 13.48 -11.06 -7.00
N SER A 145 12.97 -12.12 -7.64
CA SER A 145 13.76 -13.34 -7.91
C SER A 145 15.08 -13.11 -8.66
N PRO A 146 15.24 -12.10 -9.53
CA PRO A 146 16.56 -11.80 -10.13
C PRO A 146 17.62 -11.39 -9.09
N LEU A 147 17.21 -10.88 -7.91
CA LEU A 147 18.12 -10.51 -6.82
C LEU A 147 18.75 -11.73 -6.14
N ASN A 148 18.23 -12.94 -6.35
CA ASN A 148 18.89 -14.17 -5.89
C ASN A 148 20.30 -14.30 -6.48
N LYS A 149 20.57 -13.71 -7.68
CA LYS A 149 21.92 -13.64 -8.26
C LYS A 149 22.89 -12.80 -7.43
N LEU A 150 22.37 -11.91 -6.59
CA LEU A 150 23.15 -11.09 -5.65
C LEU A 150 23.26 -11.75 -4.26
N HIS A 151 23.00 -13.05 -4.16
CA HIS A 151 22.99 -13.83 -2.90
C HIS A 151 21.98 -13.34 -1.86
N LEU A 152 20.91 -12.66 -2.28
CA LEU A 152 19.81 -12.27 -1.40
C LEU A 152 18.80 -13.44 -1.30
N PRO A 153 18.45 -13.90 -0.08
CA PRO A 153 17.55 -15.04 0.14
C PRO A 153 16.08 -14.63 -0.07
N VAL A 154 15.71 -14.22 -1.30
CA VAL A 154 14.37 -13.69 -1.62
C VAL A 154 13.27 -14.73 -1.38
N HIS A 155 13.56 -16.00 -1.69
CA HIS A 155 12.58 -17.08 -1.47
C HIS A 155 12.29 -17.30 0.02
N GLU A 156 13.34 -17.34 0.83
CA GLU A 156 13.25 -17.54 2.28
C GLU A 156 12.50 -16.40 2.95
N VAL A 157 12.79 -15.15 2.55
CA VAL A 157 12.08 -13.96 3.05
C VAL A 157 10.59 -14.03 2.67
N ALA A 158 10.26 -14.37 1.42
CA ALA A 158 8.88 -14.49 0.99
C ALA A 158 8.14 -15.61 1.72
N MET A 159 8.82 -16.71 2.00
CA MET A 159 8.27 -17.83 2.78
C MET A 159 7.99 -17.40 4.22
N ILE A 160 8.95 -16.76 4.89
CA ILE A 160 8.79 -16.23 6.27
C ILE A 160 7.59 -15.29 6.32
N MET A 161 7.48 -14.35 5.37
CA MET A 161 6.35 -13.41 5.30
C MET A 161 5.01 -14.12 5.08
N SER A 162 4.98 -15.15 4.23
CA SER A 162 3.77 -15.97 4.00
C SER A 162 3.32 -16.73 5.25
N ILE A 163 4.29 -17.25 6.01
CA ILE A 163 4.05 -17.91 7.31
C ILE A 163 3.54 -16.88 8.32
N ALA A 164 4.19 -15.71 8.40
CA ALA A 164 3.78 -14.63 9.30
C ALA A 164 2.33 -14.18 9.02
N LEU A 165 1.97 -13.92 7.75
CA LEU A 165 0.60 -13.55 7.36
C LEU A 165 -0.44 -14.61 7.75
N ARG A 166 -0.07 -15.88 7.76
CA ARG A 166 -0.94 -16.97 8.22
C ARG A 166 -1.08 -17.02 9.74
N PHE A 167 0.00 -16.72 10.47
CA PHE A 167 0.00 -16.80 11.93
C PHE A 167 -0.62 -15.56 12.59
N ILE A 168 -0.60 -14.39 11.95
CA ILE A 168 -1.18 -13.18 12.53
C ILE A 168 -2.65 -13.39 13.00
N PRO A 169 -3.59 -13.91 12.18
CA PRO A 169 -4.96 -14.16 12.63
C PRO A 169 -5.01 -15.13 13.83
N ILE A 170 -4.20 -16.18 13.80
CA ILE A 170 -4.15 -17.21 14.83
C ILE A 170 -3.65 -16.61 16.15
N LEU A 171 -2.59 -15.79 16.10
CA LEU A 171 -2.04 -15.12 17.28
C LEU A 171 -2.99 -14.06 17.84
N LEU A 172 -3.77 -13.37 16.99
CA LEU A 172 -4.80 -12.45 17.44
C LEU A 172 -5.92 -13.16 18.21
N GLU A 173 -6.40 -14.30 17.69
CA GLU A 173 -7.40 -15.12 18.39
C GLU A 173 -6.85 -15.67 19.72
N GLU A 174 -5.60 -16.07 19.75
CA GLU A 174 -4.92 -16.53 20.95
C GLU A 174 -4.77 -15.42 21.98
N THR A 175 -4.38 -14.24 21.53
CA THR A 175 -4.29 -13.03 22.37
C THR A 175 -5.64 -12.70 23.00
N ASP A 176 -6.73 -12.75 22.24
CA ASP A 176 -8.08 -12.52 22.74
C ASP A 176 -8.49 -13.56 23.82
N LYS A 177 -8.12 -14.83 23.63
CA LYS A 177 -8.38 -15.90 24.61
C LYS A 177 -7.60 -15.70 25.90
N ILE A 178 -6.28 -15.40 25.77
CA ILE A 178 -5.42 -15.14 26.94
C ILE A 178 -5.91 -13.90 27.69
N MET A 179 -6.24 -12.83 26.98
CA MET A 179 -6.74 -11.58 27.57
C MET A 179 -8.01 -11.83 28.37
N LYS A 180 -9.00 -12.56 27.82
CA LYS A 180 -10.24 -12.91 28.52
C LYS A 180 -9.97 -13.75 29.77
N ALA A 181 -9.04 -14.69 29.69
CA ALA A 181 -8.65 -15.50 30.83
C ALA A 181 -7.99 -14.67 31.94
N GLN A 182 -7.15 -13.70 31.59
CA GLN A 182 -6.50 -12.80 32.56
C GLN A 182 -7.49 -11.81 33.19
N ILE A 183 -8.45 -11.30 32.42
CA ILE A 183 -9.55 -10.46 32.95
C ILE A 183 -10.37 -11.26 33.97
N ALA A 184 -10.69 -12.52 33.68
CA ALA A 184 -11.41 -13.39 34.62
C ALA A 184 -10.61 -13.67 35.91
N ARG A 185 -9.27 -13.51 35.88
CA ARG A 185 -8.38 -13.61 37.05
C ARG A 185 -8.20 -12.26 37.78
N GLY A 186 -8.92 -11.22 37.36
CA GLY A 186 -8.87 -9.88 37.99
C GLY A 186 -7.81 -8.96 37.41
N ALA A 187 -7.20 -9.29 36.25
CA ALA A 187 -6.26 -8.39 35.61
C ALA A 187 -6.99 -7.18 35.01
N ASP A 188 -6.45 -5.99 35.26
CA ASP A 188 -6.92 -4.73 34.71
C ASP A 188 -5.89 -4.16 33.73
N PHE A 189 -6.31 -3.94 32.47
CA PHE A 189 -5.46 -3.47 31.38
C PHE A 189 -5.72 -1.99 31.03
N GLU A 190 -6.75 -1.37 31.64
CA GLU A 190 -7.21 -0.03 31.24
C GLU A 190 -6.86 1.03 32.28
N SER A 191 -6.80 0.69 33.58
CA SER A 191 -6.48 1.64 34.64
C SER A 191 -4.98 1.78 34.91
N GLY A 192 -4.64 2.93 35.49
CA GLY A 192 -3.28 3.22 35.93
C GLY A 192 -2.40 3.96 34.91
N ASN A 193 -1.16 4.17 35.33
CA ASN A 193 -0.14 4.90 34.55
C ASN A 193 0.38 4.03 33.40
N ILE A 194 1.02 4.64 32.38
CA ILE A 194 1.56 3.95 31.18
C ILE A 194 2.46 2.77 31.58
N ILE A 195 3.31 2.93 32.62
CA ILE A 195 4.19 1.89 33.14
C ILE A 195 3.41 0.73 33.76
N GLN A 196 2.33 1.03 34.50
CA GLN A 196 1.46 0.01 35.11
C GLN A 196 0.71 -0.79 34.04
N ARG A 197 0.20 -0.12 33.01
CA ARG A 197 -0.43 -0.78 31.85
C ARG A 197 0.55 -1.68 31.09
N ALA A 198 1.80 -1.21 30.89
CA ALA A 198 2.82 -2.03 30.26
C ALA A 198 3.16 -3.28 31.09
N LYS A 199 3.26 -3.17 32.42
CA LYS A 199 3.46 -4.32 33.32
C LYS A 199 2.24 -5.28 33.32
N ALA A 200 1.02 -4.75 33.24
CA ALA A 200 -0.19 -5.56 33.15
C ALA A 200 -0.26 -6.39 31.86
N MET A 201 0.45 -5.99 30.80
CA MET A 201 0.51 -6.78 29.55
C MET A 201 1.48 -7.97 29.63
N ILE A 202 2.40 -8.05 30.59
CA ILE A 202 3.37 -9.16 30.71
C ILE A 202 2.66 -10.53 30.84
N PRO A 203 1.59 -10.68 31.64
CA PRO A 203 0.87 -11.96 31.74
C PRO A 203 0.18 -12.39 30.43
N ILE A 204 0.04 -11.51 29.45
CA ILE A 204 -0.44 -11.84 28.10
C ILE A 204 0.74 -12.21 27.21
N LEU A 205 1.84 -11.45 27.28
CA LEU A 205 2.99 -11.62 26.40
C LEU A 205 3.71 -12.96 26.62
N VAL A 206 3.91 -13.36 27.89
CA VAL A 206 4.66 -14.59 28.20
C VAL A 206 3.98 -15.84 27.65
N PRO A 207 2.67 -16.10 27.90
CA PRO A 207 1.99 -17.27 27.32
C PRO A 207 1.92 -17.21 25.80
N LEU A 208 1.73 -16.00 25.22
CA LEU A 208 1.71 -15.82 23.77
C LEU A 208 3.05 -16.19 23.14
N PHE A 209 4.16 -15.77 23.77
CA PHE A 209 5.51 -16.09 23.33
C PHE A 209 5.79 -17.61 23.37
N VAL A 210 5.42 -18.27 24.47
CA VAL A 210 5.55 -19.73 24.62
C VAL A 210 4.73 -20.46 23.56
N SER A 211 3.49 -20.02 23.30
CA SER A 211 2.64 -20.58 22.24
C SER A 211 3.26 -20.40 20.86
N ALA A 212 3.79 -19.20 20.56
CA ALA A 212 4.44 -18.90 19.28
C ALA A 212 5.67 -19.81 19.05
N PHE A 213 6.53 -19.99 20.05
CA PHE A 213 7.67 -20.91 19.95
C PHE A 213 7.26 -22.37 19.75
N ARG A 214 6.24 -22.83 20.47
CA ARG A 214 5.72 -24.19 20.28
C ARG A 214 5.24 -24.40 18.84
N ARG A 215 4.47 -23.45 18.30
CA ARG A 215 3.99 -23.49 16.91
C ARG A 215 5.14 -23.44 15.90
N ALA A 216 6.20 -22.66 16.18
CA ALA A 216 7.37 -22.59 15.32
C ALA A 216 8.09 -23.95 15.28
N ASN A 217 8.26 -24.63 16.42
CA ASN A 217 8.84 -25.96 16.49
C ASN A 217 7.97 -27.00 15.75
N ASP A 218 6.65 -26.99 15.96
CA ASP A 218 5.73 -27.88 15.28
C ASP A 218 5.80 -27.70 13.75
N LEU A 219 5.89 -26.44 13.30
CA LEU A 219 6.03 -26.11 11.87
C LEU A 219 7.39 -26.61 11.34
N ALA A 220 8.48 -26.39 12.09
CA ALA A 220 9.81 -26.83 11.68
C ALA A 220 9.84 -28.37 11.50
N MET A 221 9.34 -29.13 12.49
CA MET A 221 9.23 -30.59 12.40
C MET A 221 8.36 -31.01 11.21
N ALA A 222 7.24 -30.33 10.96
CA ALA A 222 6.38 -30.60 9.81
C ALA A 222 7.07 -30.31 8.47
N MET A 223 7.94 -29.31 8.41
CA MET A 223 8.73 -29.00 7.22
C MET A 223 9.82 -30.02 6.98
N GLU A 224 10.53 -30.44 8.02
CA GLU A 224 11.54 -31.53 7.96
C GLU A 224 10.91 -32.88 7.51
N ALA A 225 9.77 -33.23 8.08
CA ALA A 225 9.03 -34.44 7.68
C ALA A 225 8.56 -34.41 6.21
N ARG A 226 8.47 -33.22 5.61
CA ARG A 226 8.17 -33.01 4.17
C ARG A 226 9.42 -32.80 3.32
N CYS A 227 10.60 -33.14 3.86
CA CYS A 227 11.89 -33.01 3.18
C CYS A 227 12.15 -31.59 2.65
N TYR A 228 11.88 -30.58 3.46
CA TYR A 228 12.23 -29.22 3.10
C TYR A 228 13.74 -28.98 3.30
N HIS A 229 14.45 -28.66 2.21
CA HIS A 229 15.89 -28.38 2.19
C HIS A 229 16.23 -27.01 1.59
N GLY A 230 15.34 -26.03 1.74
CA GLY A 230 15.55 -24.68 1.18
C GLY A 230 14.78 -24.42 -0.12
N GLY A 231 15.17 -23.36 -0.82
CA GLY A 231 14.47 -22.89 -2.02
C GLY A 231 14.92 -23.50 -3.34
N GLU A 232 16.11 -24.14 -3.39
CA GLU A 232 16.68 -24.69 -4.60
C GLU A 232 15.91 -25.92 -5.10
N GLY A 233 15.66 -25.98 -6.43
CA GLY A 233 14.97 -27.10 -7.07
C GLY A 233 13.46 -27.19 -6.78
N ARG A 234 12.87 -26.24 -6.07
CA ARG A 234 11.47 -26.28 -5.65
C ARG A 234 10.51 -25.79 -6.72
N THR A 235 9.42 -26.51 -6.93
CA THR A 235 8.32 -26.11 -7.81
C THR A 235 7.11 -25.63 -7.00
N ARG A 236 6.33 -24.71 -7.56
CA ARG A 236 5.09 -24.22 -6.95
C ARG A 236 3.88 -25.00 -7.45
N MET A 237 2.96 -25.37 -6.54
CA MET A 237 1.70 -26.02 -6.91
C MET A 237 0.83 -25.13 -7.81
N LYS A 238 0.83 -23.81 -7.57
CA LYS A 238 0.10 -22.82 -8.38
C LYS A 238 1.05 -21.75 -8.90
N PRO A 239 1.76 -22.03 -10.02
CA PRO A 239 2.69 -21.08 -10.59
C PRO A 239 1.93 -19.87 -11.19
N LEU A 240 2.46 -18.66 -10.97
CA LEU A 240 1.96 -17.47 -11.64
C LEU A 240 2.27 -17.56 -13.14
N LYS A 241 1.23 -17.45 -13.98
CA LYS A 241 1.35 -17.48 -15.45
C LYS A 241 0.72 -16.25 -16.05
N TYR A 242 1.48 -15.53 -16.87
CA TYR A 242 0.96 -14.40 -17.63
C TYR A 242 -0.11 -14.84 -18.63
N LYS A 243 -1.21 -14.10 -18.67
CA LYS A 243 -2.31 -14.28 -19.61
C LYS A 243 -2.35 -13.10 -20.59
N GLY A 244 -3.12 -13.22 -21.69
CA GLY A 244 -3.27 -12.13 -22.67
C GLY A 244 -3.73 -10.80 -22.05
N ARG A 245 -4.63 -10.86 -21.06
CA ARG A 245 -5.10 -9.68 -20.31
C ARG A 245 -3.99 -8.96 -19.55
N ASP A 246 -2.98 -9.70 -19.08
CA ASP A 246 -1.84 -9.14 -18.35
C ASP A 246 -0.94 -8.33 -19.29
N LYS A 247 -0.71 -8.84 -20.51
CA LYS A 247 -0.01 -8.12 -21.56
C LYS A 247 -0.74 -6.84 -21.99
N ALA A 248 -2.08 -6.92 -22.11
CA ALA A 248 -2.91 -5.75 -22.40
C ALA A 248 -2.81 -4.69 -21.30
N ALA A 249 -2.80 -5.08 -20.02
CA ALA A 249 -2.64 -4.16 -18.90
C ALA A 249 -1.29 -3.44 -18.94
N TYR A 250 -0.19 -4.16 -19.22
CA TYR A 250 1.13 -3.54 -19.43
C TYR A 250 1.11 -2.55 -20.60
N LEU A 251 0.55 -2.95 -21.75
CA LEU A 251 0.50 -2.10 -22.93
C LEU A 251 -0.26 -0.79 -22.64
N ILE A 252 -1.43 -0.88 -22.03
CA ILE A 252 -2.25 0.29 -21.67
C ILE A 252 -1.49 1.21 -20.70
N THR A 253 -0.82 0.64 -19.68
CA THR A 253 -0.04 1.43 -18.73
C THR A 253 1.16 2.09 -19.38
N ILE A 254 1.87 1.40 -20.27
CA ILE A 254 3.01 1.95 -21.01
C ILE A 254 2.54 3.09 -21.94
N ILE A 255 1.43 2.91 -22.67
CA ILE A 255 0.85 3.97 -23.51
C ILE A 255 0.47 5.18 -22.66
N TYR A 256 -0.14 4.97 -21.49
CA TYR A 256 -0.44 6.04 -20.56
C TYR A 256 0.83 6.80 -20.13
N VAL A 257 1.86 6.08 -19.65
CA VAL A 257 3.12 6.69 -19.18
C VAL A 257 3.83 7.44 -20.32
N ALA A 258 3.88 6.84 -21.52
CA ALA A 258 4.45 7.48 -22.70
C ALA A 258 3.69 8.75 -23.08
N GLY A 259 2.35 8.70 -23.05
CA GLY A 259 1.48 9.88 -23.29
C GLY A 259 1.77 11.01 -22.30
N VAL A 260 1.87 10.67 -21.01
CA VAL A 260 2.21 11.64 -19.95
C VAL A 260 3.60 12.25 -20.19
N PHE A 261 4.58 11.44 -20.55
CA PHE A 261 5.94 11.90 -20.82
C PHE A 261 6.02 12.82 -22.05
N VAL A 262 5.35 12.45 -23.12
CA VAL A 262 5.27 13.25 -24.35
C VAL A 262 4.59 14.60 -24.06
N LEU A 263 3.46 14.59 -23.36
CA LEU A 263 2.76 15.83 -22.98
C LEU A 263 3.62 16.72 -22.09
N GLY A 264 4.35 16.16 -21.14
CA GLY A 264 5.26 16.91 -20.27
C GLY A 264 6.38 17.61 -21.04
N LYS A 265 6.78 17.04 -22.20
CA LYS A 265 7.83 17.60 -23.06
C LYS A 265 7.29 18.64 -24.07
N PHE A 266 6.10 18.42 -24.62
CA PHE A 266 5.52 19.26 -25.67
C PHE A 266 4.64 20.40 -25.16
N VAL A 267 4.08 20.28 -23.98
CA VAL A 267 3.31 21.35 -23.33
C VAL A 267 4.17 21.95 -22.23
N PRO A 268 5.00 22.95 -22.56
CA PRO A 268 5.82 23.60 -21.55
C PRO A 268 4.90 24.24 -20.52
N PHE A 269 5.34 24.20 -19.29
CA PHE A 269 4.69 24.61 -18.04
C PHE A 269 3.98 25.98 -18.06
N ARG A 270 4.23 26.81 -19.06
CA ARG A 270 3.83 28.23 -19.17
C ARG A 270 2.43 28.48 -19.75
N VAL A 271 1.72 27.44 -20.24
CA VAL A 271 0.50 27.63 -21.06
C VAL A 271 -0.80 27.58 -20.25
N TRP A 272 -0.77 27.48 -18.93
CA TRP A 272 -2.01 27.34 -18.16
C TRP A 272 -2.03 28.19 -16.90
N ILE A 273 -2.70 29.25 -16.97
CA ILE A 273 -3.56 30.01 -16.06
C ILE A 273 -3.34 31.51 -16.35
N PHE A 274 -4.38 32.12 -16.97
CA PHE A 274 -4.62 33.52 -17.33
C PHE A 274 -3.72 34.09 -18.40
#